data_8ead7d9c03561567706b383ea239293f
#
_entry.id   8ead7d9c03561567706b383ea239293f
#
_cell.length_a   1.000
_cell.length_b   1.000
_cell.length_c   1.000
_cell.angle_alpha   90.00
_cell.angle_beta   90.00
_cell.angle_gamma   90.00
#
_symmetry.space_group_name_H-M   'P 1'
#
loop_
_entity.id
_entity.type
_entity.pdbx_description
1 polymer ?
#
loop_
_entity_poly.entity_id
_entity_poly.type
_entity_poly.pdbx_seq_one_letter_code
_entity_poly.pdbx_strand_id
1 'polypeptide(L)'
;MSYLLALDAGTGSIRAVIFDLNGRQLAVGQAEWKHLSVDNVPGSMEFDLTTNWQLACQCIRQALDAARLSAADIQSVACCSMREGIVLYDRNGEAIWACANVDARASREVAELKEIHDYRFESEVYEVSGQTLALSAMPRLLWLAHHRPDIYRKAATKILDRKS
;
A
#
# COMPACT_ATOMS: atom_id res chain seq x y z
N MET A 1 -23.31 22.71 5.73
CA MET A 1 -23.70 21.40 5.17
C MET A 1 -22.57 20.43 5.46
N SER A 2 -22.84 19.15 5.59
CA SER A 2 -21.80 18.16 5.91
C SER A 2 -21.49 17.30 4.69
N TYR A 3 -20.20 16.98 4.50
CA TYR A 3 -19.71 16.21 3.37
C TYR A 3 -18.82 15.08 3.85
N LEU A 4 -18.59 14.10 2.98
CA LEU A 4 -17.73 12.94 3.23
C LEU A 4 -16.54 12.99 2.29
N LEU A 5 -15.36 12.62 2.79
CA LEU A 5 -14.15 12.48 2.00
C LEU A 5 -13.74 11.01 1.94
N ALA A 6 -13.56 10.49 0.75
CA ALA A 6 -12.95 9.17 0.53
C ALA A 6 -11.54 9.33 -0.05
N LEU A 7 -10.56 8.61 0.53
CA LEU A 7 -9.21 8.49 -0.01
C LEU A 7 -9.03 7.08 -0.58
N ASP A 8 -8.67 6.99 -1.86
CA ASP A 8 -8.38 5.73 -2.54
C ASP A 8 -6.92 5.72 -2.97
N ALA A 9 -6.08 5.04 -2.20
CA ALA A 9 -4.66 4.91 -2.42
C ALA A 9 -4.37 3.62 -3.21
N GLY A 10 -4.65 3.62 -4.52
CA GLY A 10 -4.45 2.47 -5.41
C GLY A 10 -2.97 2.18 -5.69
N THR A 11 -2.71 1.17 -6.52
CA THR A 11 -1.34 0.76 -6.86
C THR A 11 -0.55 1.87 -7.59
N GLY A 12 -1.18 2.59 -8.52
CA GLY A 12 -0.49 3.59 -9.35
C GLY A 12 -0.92 5.03 -9.10
N SER A 13 -1.93 5.28 -8.25
CA SER A 13 -2.46 6.63 -8.04
C SER A 13 -3.16 6.77 -6.71
N ILE A 14 -3.31 8.02 -6.28
CA ILE A 14 -4.14 8.43 -5.16
C ILE A 14 -5.30 9.28 -5.66
N ARG A 15 -6.50 9.06 -5.12
CA ARG A 15 -7.67 9.89 -5.33
C ARG A 15 -8.26 10.36 -4.01
N ALA A 16 -8.65 11.62 -3.96
CA ALA A 16 -9.47 12.19 -2.91
C ALA A 16 -10.84 12.56 -3.52
N VAL A 17 -11.90 11.97 -3.03
CA VAL A 17 -13.25 12.14 -3.61
C VAL A 17 -14.17 12.69 -2.54
N ILE A 18 -14.87 13.79 -2.85
CA ILE A 18 -15.85 14.41 -1.95
C ILE A 18 -17.25 14.01 -2.39
N PHE A 19 -18.04 13.57 -1.42
CA PHE A 19 -19.46 13.20 -1.58
C PHE A 19 -20.37 14.04 -0.70
N ASP A 20 -21.58 14.29 -1.16
CA ASP A 20 -22.67 14.71 -0.27
C ASP A 20 -23.22 13.51 0.54
N LEU A 21 -24.11 13.79 1.50
CA LEU A 21 -24.69 12.74 2.35
C LEU A 21 -25.67 11.82 1.61
N ASN A 22 -26.02 12.12 0.36
CA ASN A 22 -26.82 11.26 -0.51
C ASN A 22 -25.95 10.33 -1.39
N GLY A 23 -24.61 10.39 -1.23
CA GLY A 23 -23.67 9.59 -1.99
C GLY A 23 -23.34 10.17 -3.38
N ARG A 24 -23.74 11.40 -3.70
CA ARG A 24 -23.40 12.05 -4.95
C ARG A 24 -21.97 12.58 -4.89
N GLN A 25 -21.15 12.19 -5.85
CA GLN A 25 -19.79 12.72 -6.01
C GLN A 25 -19.85 14.19 -6.45
N LEU A 26 -19.13 15.05 -5.73
CA LEU A 26 -19.07 16.49 -5.98
C LEU A 26 -17.76 16.91 -6.64
N ALA A 27 -16.63 16.37 -6.17
CA ALA A 27 -15.32 16.72 -6.68
C ALA A 27 -14.32 15.58 -6.50
N VAL A 28 -13.25 15.61 -7.29
CA VAL A 28 -12.11 14.67 -7.23
C VAL A 28 -10.82 15.45 -7.35
N GLY A 29 -9.85 15.14 -6.49
CA GLY A 29 -8.44 15.43 -6.69
C GLY A 29 -7.69 14.13 -6.92
N GLN A 30 -6.81 14.07 -7.92
CA GLN A 30 -6.10 12.84 -8.28
C GLN A 30 -4.68 13.14 -8.69
N ALA A 31 -3.75 12.23 -8.32
CA ALA A 31 -2.37 12.23 -8.79
C ALA A 31 -1.87 10.80 -8.99
N GLU A 32 -0.99 10.62 -9.95
CA GLU A 32 -0.24 9.37 -10.10
C GLU A 32 1.01 9.42 -9.22
N TRP A 33 1.37 8.28 -8.64
CA TRP A 33 2.65 8.13 -7.96
C TRP A 33 3.55 7.13 -8.66
N LYS A 34 4.84 7.27 -8.43
CA LYS A 34 5.86 6.41 -9.02
C LYS A 34 6.45 5.51 -7.94
N HIS A 35 6.60 4.25 -8.28
CA HIS A 35 7.40 3.33 -7.47
C HIS A 35 8.88 3.49 -7.80
N LEU A 36 9.73 3.36 -6.78
CA LEU A 36 11.17 3.50 -6.93
C LEU A 36 11.81 2.14 -7.16
N SER A 37 12.55 2.01 -8.25
CA SER A 37 13.41 0.84 -8.47
C SER A 37 14.69 0.97 -7.66
N VAL A 38 15.15 -0.13 -7.08
CA VAL A 38 16.43 -0.22 -6.38
C VAL A 38 17.49 -0.79 -7.32
N ASP A 39 18.63 -0.14 -7.39
CA ASP A 39 19.75 -0.60 -8.23
C ASP A 39 20.18 -2.04 -7.88
N ASN A 40 20.39 -2.85 -8.89
CA ASN A 40 20.75 -4.26 -8.77
C ASN A 40 19.73 -5.17 -8.05
N VAL A 41 18.49 -4.70 -7.88
CA VAL A 41 17.38 -5.51 -7.35
C VAL A 41 16.25 -5.56 -8.38
N PRO A 42 16.30 -6.51 -9.32
CA PRO A 42 15.28 -6.64 -10.35
C PRO A 42 13.89 -6.82 -9.78
N GLY A 43 12.90 -6.14 -10.37
CA GLY A 43 11.51 -6.23 -9.94
C GLY A 43 11.17 -5.45 -8.67
N SER A 44 12.14 -4.71 -8.08
CA SER A 44 11.89 -3.87 -6.91
C SER A 44 10.98 -2.70 -7.25
N MET A 45 10.02 -2.42 -6.37
CA MET A 45 9.09 -1.29 -6.44
C MET A 45 8.85 -0.73 -5.05
N GLU A 46 9.82 0.08 -4.57
CA GLU A 46 9.71 0.75 -3.27
C GLU A 46 8.74 1.92 -3.32
N PHE A 47 8.15 2.22 -2.19
CA PHE A 47 7.12 3.23 -2.05
C PHE A 47 7.66 4.41 -1.25
N ASP A 48 7.81 5.57 -1.89
CA ASP A 48 8.24 6.81 -1.22
C ASP A 48 7.08 7.37 -0.38
N LEU A 49 7.09 7.04 0.91
CA LEU A 49 6.03 7.44 1.84
C LEU A 49 5.92 8.96 1.97
N THR A 50 7.04 9.68 1.97
CA THR A 50 7.05 11.14 2.14
C THR A 50 6.44 11.85 0.95
N THR A 51 6.95 11.55 -0.25
CA THR A 51 6.43 12.14 -1.49
C THR A 51 4.97 11.78 -1.71
N ASN A 52 4.61 10.51 -1.47
CA ASN A 52 3.24 10.05 -1.69
C ASN A 52 2.25 10.61 -0.67
N TRP A 53 2.68 10.86 0.58
CA TRP A 53 1.88 11.60 1.54
C TRP A 53 1.60 13.04 1.10
N GLN A 54 2.61 13.72 0.57
CA GLN A 54 2.45 15.07 0.01
C GLN A 54 1.45 15.09 -1.15
N LEU A 55 1.52 14.09 -2.05
CA LEU A 55 0.55 13.94 -3.14
C LEU A 55 -0.86 13.69 -2.61
N ALA A 56 -1.03 12.86 -1.59
CA ALA A 56 -2.33 12.66 -0.94
C ALA A 56 -2.92 13.97 -0.40
N CYS A 57 -2.11 14.75 0.33
CA CYS A 57 -2.51 16.05 0.83
C CYS A 57 -2.86 17.04 -0.30
N GLN A 58 -2.13 16.99 -1.40
CA GLN A 58 -2.42 17.81 -2.58
C GLN A 58 -3.77 17.42 -3.22
N CYS A 59 -4.05 16.13 -3.37
CA CYS A 59 -5.32 15.65 -3.90
C CYS A 59 -6.50 16.07 -3.04
N ILE A 60 -6.35 16.02 -1.72
CA ILE A 60 -7.38 16.51 -0.78
C ILE A 60 -7.64 18.00 -1.01
N ARG A 61 -6.59 18.83 -1.08
CA ARG A 61 -6.74 20.27 -1.36
C ARG A 61 -7.42 20.52 -2.69
N GLN A 62 -7.00 19.84 -3.75
CA GLN A 62 -7.63 19.95 -5.07
C GLN A 62 -9.11 19.62 -5.05
N ALA A 63 -9.51 18.55 -4.34
CA ALA A 63 -10.93 18.19 -4.22
C ALA A 63 -11.73 19.22 -3.45
N LEU A 64 -11.19 19.75 -2.34
CA LEU A 64 -11.83 20.82 -1.54
C LEU A 64 -12.02 22.10 -2.38
N ASP A 65 -10.97 22.54 -3.07
CA ASP A 65 -11.02 23.75 -3.91
C ASP A 65 -12.03 23.60 -5.05
N ALA A 66 -12.04 22.44 -5.73
CA ALA A 66 -12.99 22.16 -6.81
C ALA A 66 -14.44 22.12 -6.32
N ALA A 67 -14.69 21.63 -5.10
CA ALA A 67 -15.99 21.65 -4.46
C ALA A 67 -16.35 23.01 -3.82
N ARG A 68 -15.41 23.95 -3.74
CA ARG A 68 -15.51 25.21 -2.98
C ARG A 68 -15.86 25.00 -1.51
N LEU A 69 -15.24 24.01 -0.89
CA LEU A 69 -15.42 23.62 0.50
C LEU A 69 -14.15 23.85 1.32
N SER A 70 -14.32 23.97 2.60
CA SER A 70 -13.25 23.98 3.60
C SER A 70 -13.11 22.60 4.27
N ALA A 71 -12.00 22.34 4.93
CA ALA A 71 -11.83 21.13 5.71
C ALA A 71 -12.87 20.98 6.84
N ALA A 72 -13.39 22.09 7.36
CA ALA A 72 -14.42 22.11 8.40
C ALA A 72 -15.79 21.62 7.90
N ASP A 73 -16.00 21.57 6.58
CA ASP A 73 -17.23 21.04 5.98
C ASP A 73 -17.23 19.52 5.88
N ILE A 74 -16.04 18.87 6.07
CA ILE A 74 -15.90 17.42 6.01
C ILE A 74 -16.23 16.81 7.36
N GLN A 75 -17.30 16.02 7.39
CA GLN A 75 -17.78 15.36 8.61
C GLN A 75 -17.03 14.06 8.91
N SER A 76 -16.62 13.33 7.88
CA SER A 76 -15.94 12.05 8.04
C SER A 76 -15.01 11.77 6.88
N VAL A 77 -13.94 11.01 7.16
CA VAL A 77 -12.97 10.54 6.17
C VAL A 77 -12.92 9.01 6.22
N ALA A 78 -12.98 8.38 5.06
CA ALA A 78 -12.73 6.95 4.89
C ALA A 78 -11.56 6.74 3.93
N CYS A 79 -10.75 5.72 4.21
CA CYS A 79 -9.59 5.40 3.38
C CYS A 79 -9.65 3.95 2.91
N CYS A 80 -9.23 3.70 1.68
CA CYS A 80 -8.85 2.38 1.21
C CYS A 80 -7.49 2.47 0.51
N SER A 81 -6.79 1.36 0.46
CA SER A 81 -5.49 1.30 -0.19
C SER A 81 -5.25 0.01 -0.95
N MET A 82 -4.13 -0.06 -1.67
CA MET A 82 -3.69 -1.28 -2.37
C MET A 82 -3.52 -2.43 -1.37
N ARG A 83 -4.05 -3.60 -1.70
CA ARG A 83 -3.78 -4.82 -0.92
C ARG A 83 -2.30 -5.18 -0.97
N GLU A 84 -1.79 -5.78 0.11
CA GLU A 84 -0.44 -6.37 0.16
C GLU A 84 0.70 -5.38 -0.07
N GLY A 85 0.45 -4.06 0.00
CA GLY A 85 1.50 -3.08 0.23
C GLY A 85 2.08 -3.27 1.63
N ILE A 86 3.39 -3.08 1.79
CA ILE A 86 4.07 -3.31 3.08
C ILE A 86 4.76 -2.04 3.53
N VAL A 87 4.56 -1.69 4.79
CA VAL A 87 5.39 -0.70 5.50
C VAL A 87 5.93 -1.32 6.77
N LEU A 88 7.24 -1.19 7.00
CA LEU A 88 7.90 -1.62 8.21
C LEU A 88 8.25 -0.41 9.06
N TYR A 89 7.93 -0.48 10.34
CA TYR A 89 8.25 0.55 11.32
C TYR A 89 9.23 0.00 12.36
N ASP A 90 10.15 0.83 12.79
CA ASP A 90 11.01 0.54 13.91
C ASP A 90 10.30 0.74 15.28
N ARG A 91 11.03 0.58 16.37
CA ARG A 91 10.48 0.74 17.75
C ARG A 91 10.10 2.18 18.08
N ASN A 92 10.62 3.15 17.34
CA ASN A 92 10.30 4.57 17.52
C ASN A 92 9.11 5.01 16.68
N GLY A 93 8.54 4.11 15.85
CA GLY A 93 7.47 4.42 14.92
C GLY A 93 7.96 5.05 13.61
N GLU A 94 9.28 5.03 13.35
CA GLU A 94 9.84 5.51 12.10
C GLU A 94 9.68 4.46 11.00
N ALA A 95 9.17 4.86 9.84
CA ALA A 95 9.07 3.99 8.68
C ALA A 95 10.47 3.73 8.10
N ILE A 96 10.90 2.49 8.14
CA ILE A 96 12.25 2.08 7.74
C ILE A 96 12.31 1.38 6.39
N TRP A 97 11.19 0.94 5.88
CA TRP A 97 11.07 0.33 4.56
C TRP A 97 9.61 0.24 4.12
N ALA A 98 9.37 0.42 2.82
CA ALA A 98 8.05 0.26 2.21
C ALA A 98 8.16 -0.25 0.78
N CYS A 99 7.25 -1.14 0.37
CA CYS A 99 7.13 -1.55 -1.02
C CYS A 99 5.67 -1.69 -1.45
N ALA A 100 5.45 -1.52 -2.75
CA ALA A 100 4.13 -1.69 -3.35
C ALA A 100 3.75 -3.17 -3.46
N ASN A 101 2.47 -3.44 -3.66
CA ASN A 101 1.95 -4.79 -3.89
C ASN A 101 2.46 -5.45 -5.18
N VAL A 102 2.86 -4.64 -6.16
CA VAL A 102 3.43 -5.07 -7.45
C VAL A 102 4.94 -5.29 -7.41
N ASP A 103 5.57 -5.12 -6.25
CA ASP A 103 6.98 -5.44 -6.05
C ASP A 103 7.24 -6.94 -6.25
N ALA A 104 8.06 -7.28 -7.24
CA ALA A 104 8.36 -8.65 -7.66
C ALA A 104 9.79 -9.10 -7.31
N ARG A 105 10.50 -8.35 -6.42
CA ARG A 105 11.89 -8.67 -6.03
C ARG A 105 12.07 -10.08 -5.46
N ALA A 106 11.03 -10.63 -4.85
CA ALA A 106 11.05 -11.93 -4.17
C ALA A 106 10.65 -13.09 -5.08
N SER A 107 10.87 -12.99 -6.40
CA SER A 107 10.50 -14.04 -7.35
C SER A 107 11.19 -15.39 -7.07
N ARG A 108 12.42 -15.37 -6.56
CA ARG A 108 13.14 -16.55 -6.13
C ARG A 108 12.52 -17.19 -4.90
N GLU A 109 12.21 -16.40 -3.88
CA GLU A 109 11.54 -16.85 -2.64
C GLU A 109 10.15 -17.42 -2.95
N VAL A 110 9.43 -16.84 -3.92
CA VAL A 110 8.17 -17.42 -4.41
C VAL A 110 8.39 -18.80 -5.00
N ALA A 111 9.41 -18.98 -5.84
CA ALA A 111 9.73 -20.29 -6.44
C ALA A 111 10.10 -21.34 -5.36
N GLU A 112 10.95 -20.96 -4.42
CA GLU A 112 11.36 -21.83 -3.30
C GLU A 112 10.16 -22.22 -2.41
N LEU A 113 9.26 -21.30 -2.12
CA LEU A 113 8.04 -21.58 -1.34
C LEU A 113 7.08 -22.52 -2.07
N LYS A 114 7.00 -22.43 -3.42
CA LYS A 114 6.15 -23.34 -4.21
C LYS A 114 6.61 -24.79 -4.14
N GLU A 115 7.90 -25.05 -3.94
CA GLU A 115 8.43 -26.40 -3.83
C GLU A 115 8.08 -27.12 -2.52
N ILE A 116 7.61 -26.37 -1.51
CA ILE A 116 7.21 -26.94 -0.22
C ILE A 116 6.00 -27.88 -0.39
N HIS A 117 5.97 -28.97 0.38
CA HIS A 117 4.93 -30.00 0.36
C HIS A 117 4.67 -30.59 -1.04
N ASP A 118 5.71 -30.90 -1.77
CA ASP A 118 5.59 -31.45 -3.13
C ASP A 118 4.75 -30.56 -4.06
N TYR A 119 5.07 -29.27 -4.07
CA TYR A 119 4.38 -28.21 -4.85
C TYR A 119 2.90 -27.97 -4.47
N ARG A 120 2.45 -28.36 -3.28
CA ARG A 120 1.07 -28.14 -2.83
C ARG A 120 0.91 -26.88 -1.97
N PHE A 121 2.00 -26.31 -1.45
CA PHE A 121 1.94 -25.21 -0.49
C PHE A 121 1.16 -23.99 -1.00
N GLU A 122 1.34 -23.60 -2.27
CA GLU A 122 0.57 -22.46 -2.81
C GLU A 122 -0.93 -22.76 -2.87
N SER A 123 -1.33 -23.98 -3.23
CA SER A 123 -2.74 -24.40 -3.24
C SER A 123 -3.33 -24.41 -1.84
N GLU A 124 -2.59 -24.93 -0.85
CA GLU A 124 -2.99 -24.95 0.56
C GLU A 124 -3.19 -23.54 1.11
N VAL A 125 -2.27 -22.62 0.80
CA VAL A 125 -2.38 -21.19 1.16
C VAL A 125 -3.58 -20.55 0.47
N TYR A 126 -3.77 -20.85 -0.82
CA TYR A 126 -4.88 -20.30 -1.61
C TYR A 126 -6.25 -20.74 -1.09
N GLU A 127 -6.41 -22.01 -0.74
CA GLU A 127 -7.66 -22.56 -0.18
C GLU A 127 -8.10 -21.86 1.11
N VAL A 128 -7.13 -21.45 1.95
CA VAL A 128 -7.42 -20.79 3.24
C VAL A 128 -7.57 -19.27 3.09
N SER A 129 -6.78 -18.64 2.22
CA SER A 129 -6.64 -17.18 2.17
C SER A 129 -7.17 -16.51 0.91
N GLY A 130 -7.38 -17.28 -0.17
CA GLY A 130 -7.69 -16.74 -1.50
C GLY A 130 -6.51 -15.97 -2.13
N GLN A 131 -5.28 -16.10 -1.59
CA GLN A 131 -4.09 -15.39 -2.04
C GLN A 131 -3.08 -16.32 -2.70
N THR A 132 -2.47 -15.88 -3.79
CA THR A 132 -1.29 -16.54 -4.35
C THR A 132 -0.03 -16.07 -3.62
N LEU A 133 1.01 -16.91 -3.61
CA LEU A 133 2.29 -16.55 -2.97
C LEU A 133 2.90 -15.28 -3.58
N ALA A 134 2.84 -15.14 -4.90
CA ALA A 134 3.42 -13.98 -5.60
C ALA A 134 2.81 -12.63 -5.19
N LEU A 135 1.54 -12.61 -4.81
CA LEU A 135 0.86 -11.39 -4.37
C LEU A 135 0.92 -11.17 -2.86
N SER A 136 1.23 -12.21 -2.09
CA SER A 136 1.28 -12.11 -0.62
C SER A 136 2.52 -11.35 -0.14
N ALA A 137 2.44 -10.84 1.08
CA ALA A 137 3.56 -10.15 1.72
C ALA A 137 4.69 -11.10 2.14
N MET A 138 4.39 -12.38 2.37
CA MET A 138 5.32 -13.34 2.94
C MET A 138 6.63 -13.48 2.15
N PRO A 139 6.65 -13.70 0.81
CA PRO A 139 7.90 -13.82 0.07
C PRO A 139 8.75 -12.54 0.16
N ARG A 140 8.14 -11.36 0.14
CA ARG A 140 8.87 -10.08 0.26
C ARG A 140 9.50 -9.88 1.62
N LEU A 141 8.84 -10.33 2.69
CA LEU A 141 9.41 -10.35 4.04
C LEU A 141 10.54 -11.39 4.16
N LEU A 142 10.41 -12.54 3.50
CA LEU A 142 11.47 -13.55 3.44
C LEU A 142 12.68 -13.03 2.67
N TRP A 143 12.46 -12.40 1.52
CA TRP A 143 13.52 -11.72 0.77
C TRP A 143 14.27 -10.71 1.66
N LEU A 144 13.51 -9.89 2.39
CA LEU A 144 14.10 -8.88 3.28
C LEU A 144 14.93 -9.53 4.39
N ALA A 145 14.47 -10.64 4.96
CA ALA A 145 15.22 -11.38 5.97
C ALA A 145 16.56 -11.92 5.44
N HIS A 146 16.60 -12.35 4.18
CA HIS A 146 17.79 -12.90 3.54
C HIS A 146 18.75 -11.80 3.04
N HIS A 147 18.22 -10.77 2.39
CA HIS A 147 19.03 -9.80 1.66
C HIS A 147 19.26 -8.48 2.41
N ARG A 148 18.37 -8.14 3.36
CA ARG A 148 18.45 -6.93 4.19
C ARG A 148 18.14 -7.26 5.65
N PRO A 149 18.92 -8.18 6.26
CA PRO A 149 18.70 -8.58 7.66
C PRO A 149 18.86 -7.42 8.66
N ASP A 150 19.56 -6.36 8.26
CA ASP A 150 19.69 -5.11 9.01
C ASP A 150 18.32 -4.40 9.17
N ILE A 151 17.54 -4.30 8.09
CA ILE A 151 16.19 -3.73 8.12
C ILE A 151 15.22 -4.70 8.80
N TYR A 152 15.25 -5.99 8.40
CA TYR A 152 14.33 -6.98 8.93
C TYR A 152 14.37 -7.09 10.46
N ARG A 153 15.57 -7.05 11.06
CA ARG A 153 15.77 -7.11 12.52
C ARG A 153 15.35 -5.84 13.26
N LYS A 154 15.41 -4.67 12.61
CA LYS A 154 14.96 -3.40 13.20
C LYS A 154 13.43 -3.27 13.18
N ALA A 155 12.74 -3.99 12.32
CA ALA A 155 11.29 -3.91 12.21
C ALA A 155 10.61 -4.40 13.49
N ALA A 156 9.97 -3.48 14.21
CA ALA A 156 9.17 -3.76 15.39
C ALA A 156 7.71 -4.02 15.04
N THR A 157 7.19 -3.32 14.02
CA THR A 157 5.81 -3.45 13.54
C THR A 157 5.81 -3.58 12.02
N LYS A 158 5.03 -4.56 11.53
CA LYS A 158 4.79 -4.79 10.10
C LYS A 158 3.33 -4.48 9.83
N ILE A 159 3.07 -3.41 9.08
CA ILE A 159 1.72 -3.06 8.68
C ILE A 159 1.50 -3.54 7.25
N LEU A 160 0.52 -4.43 7.13
CA LEU A 160 -0.02 -4.89 5.86
C LEU A 160 -1.40 -4.28 5.72
N ASP A 161 -1.68 -3.68 4.58
CA ASP A 161 -3.05 -3.29 4.30
C ASP A 161 -3.87 -4.54 3.98
N ARG A 162 -4.75 -4.91 4.89
CA ARG A 162 -5.77 -5.93 4.69
C ARG A 162 -7.09 -5.24 4.40
N LYS A 163 -7.66 -5.49 3.23
CA LYS A 163 -9.11 -5.34 3.11
C LYS A 163 -9.76 -6.40 4.00
N SER A 164 -10.36 -5.92 5.06
CA SER A 164 -11.30 -6.70 5.88
C SER A 164 -12.56 -7.04 5.08
#